data_c3f5376b284abbf5c0f2430668d5d6ac
#
_entry.id   c3f5376b284abbf5c0f2430668d5d6ac
#
_cell.length_a   1.000
_cell.length_b   1.000
_cell.length_c   1.000
_cell.angle_alpha   90.00
_cell.angle_beta   90.00
_cell.angle_gamma   90.00
#
_symmetry.space_group_name_H-M   'P 1'
#
loop_
_entity.id
_entity.type
_entity.pdbx_description
1 polymer ?
#
loop_
_entity_poly.entity_id
_entity_poly.type
_entity_poly.pdbx_seq_one_letter_code
_entity_poly.pdbx_strand_id
1 'polypeptide(L)'
;MTKTLTDFAMREPTGAKRRLHLHFLHAPVAILGEDRVTGLRTERQELDGTGGVNGTGEFHDWDIDAVYRAVGYAGTQLPQLPFDERKRVIPNHEGRVVDSATQAEAAEADVVQGIYATGWIKRGPVGLIGHTKGDALETIGHILDDRAAGVLTEPVYPDESAIVDLLEAKGVDYVDWEGYHRVEAAEKAAGEAEGRERIKLATREAMLAEARGRVTAETVGQPASGH
;
A
#
# COMPACT_ATOMS: atom_id res chain seq x y z
N MET A 1 11.77 -14.74 14.90
CA MET A 1 11.97 -13.30 15.23
C MET A 1 12.42 -13.13 16.68
N THR A 2 11.73 -13.64 17.70
CA THR A 2 12.09 -13.50 19.13
C THR A 2 13.53 -13.92 19.44
N LYS A 3 13.99 -15.10 18.97
CA LYS A 3 15.37 -15.55 19.15
C LYS A 3 16.41 -14.53 18.63
N THR A 4 16.21 -14.01 17.43
CA THR A 4 17.14 -13.02 16.83
C THR A 4 17.21 -11.72 17.65
N LEU A 5 16.06 -11.24 18.14
CA LEU A 5 16.00 -10.04 18.99
C LEU A 5 16.66 -10.29 20.35
N THR A 6 16.45 -11.49 20.94
CA THR A 6 17.15 -11.89 22.16
C THR A 6 18.66 -11.96 21.96
N ASP A 7 19.12 -12.57 20.85
CA ASP A 7 20.55 -12.65 20.52
C ASP A 7 21.17 -11.25 20.36
N PHE A 8 20.44 -10.28 19.77
CA PHE A 8 20.88 -8.89 19.69
C PHE A 8 20.92 -8.19 21.06
N ALA A 9 19.91 -8.42 21.90
CA ALA A 9 19.85 -7.83 23.23
C ALA A 9 20.98 -8.31 24.15
N MET A 10 21.40 -9.56 23.96
CA MET A 10 22.47 -10.20 24.77
C MET A 10 23.87 -9.98 24.20
N ARG A 11 24.00 -9.39 22.98
CA ARG A 11 25.29 -9.19 22.33
C ARG A 11 26.01 -7.99 22.93
N GLU A 12 27.28 -8.17 23.28
CA GLU A 12 28.15 -7.09 23.69
C GLU A 12 28.35 -6.09 22.53
N PRO A 13 28.31 -4.77 22.82
CA PRO A 13 28.56 -3.73 21.81
C PRO A 13 29.98 -3.84 21.24
N THR A 14 30.11 -3.81 19.92
CA THR A 14 31.39 -3.94 19.20
C THR A 14 32.19 -2.64 19.15
N GLY A 15 31.77 -1.56 19.79
CA GLY A 15 32.38 -0.24 19.68
C GLY A 15 32.11 0.51 18.36
N ALA A 16 31.18 0.00 17.53
CA ALA A 16 30.77 0.67 16.30
C ALA A 16 30.26 2.07 16.56
N LYS A 17 30.61 3.03 15.67
CA LYS A 17 30.21 4.44 15.79
C LYS A 17 28.70 4.66 15.67
N ARG A 18 27.99 3.74 15.01
CA ARG A 18 26.53 3.79 14.81
C ARG A 18 25.89 2.65 15.55
N ARG A 19 24.75 2.93 16.19
CA ARG A 19 23.94 1.96 16.93
C ARG A 19 22.50 2.05 16.48
N LEU A 20 21.82 0.90 16.45
CA LEU A 20 20.37 0.80 16.32
C LEU A 20 19.80 0.45 17.68
N HIS A 21 18.85 1.26 18.17
CA HIS A 21 18.09 1.00 19.38
C HIS A 21 16.65 0.67 18.99
N LEU A 22 16.11 -0.42 19.52
CA LEU A 22 14.73 -0.85 19.31
C LEU A 22 13.95 -0.64 20.62
N HIS A 23 13.04 0.30 20.62
CA HIS A 23 12.17 0.61 21.75
C HIS A 23 10.77 0.09 21.48
N PHE A 24 10.43 -1.05 22.11
CA PHE A 24 9.09 -1.64 22.02
C PHE A 24 8.15 -0.98 23.03
N LEU A 25 6.84 -1.04 22.76
CA LEU A 25 5.81 -0.49 23.61
C LEU A 25 6.01 1.01 23.92
N HIS A 26 6.37 1.77 22.88
CA HIS A 26 6.43 3.23 22.91
C HIS A 26 5.63 3.78 21.72
N ALA A 27 4.55 4.52 22.01
CA ALA A 27 3.75 5.20 20.99
C ALA A 27 4.23 6.64 20.83
N PRO A 28 4.55 7.12 19.61
CA PRO A 28 4.85 8.52 19.38
C PRO A 28 3.66 9.42 19.71
N VAL A 29 3.88 10.48 20.48
CA VAL A 29 2.85 11.44 20.91
C VAL A 29 3.07 12.82 20.30
N ALA A 30 4.32 13.31 20.32
CA ALA A 30 4.65 14.63 19.80
C ALA A 30 6.08 14.70 19.30
N ILE A 31 6.28 15.44 18.23
CA ILE A 31 7.61 15.87 17.77
C ILE A 31 7.91 17.21 18.48
N LEU A 32 9.09 17.30 19.08
CA LEU A 32 9.53 18.47 19.85
C LEU A 32 10.43 19.35 18.98
N GLY A 33 10.35 20.66 19.22
CA GLY A 33 11.09 21.70 18.53
C GLY A 33 10.17 22.68 17.80
N GLU A 34 10.68 23.87 17.50
CA GLU A 34 9.94 24.93 16.79
C GLU A 34 10.36 24.96 15.31
N ASP A 35 11.58 25.42 15.03
CA ASP A 35 12.11 25.54 13.65
C ASP A 35 12.73 24.24 13.12
N ARG A 36 13.12 23.36 14.02
CA ARG A 36 13.72 22.06 13.70
C ARG A 36 13.33 21.00 14.73
N VAL A 37 13.43 19.74 14.34
CA VAL A 37 13.26 18.64 15.30
C VAL A 37 14.38 18.71 16.35
N THR A 38 14.00 18.69 17.62
CA THR A 38 14.91 18.59 18.76
C THR A 38 14.63 17.38 19.62
N GLY A 39 13.49 16.73 19.41
CA GLY A 39 13.14 15.53 20.16
C GLY A 39 11.86 14.87 19.68
N LEU A 40 11.59 13.72 20.30
CA LEU A 40 10.37 12.96 20.13
C LEU A 40 9.85 12.56 21.51
N ARG A 41 8.59 12.92 21.81
CA ARG A 41 7.89 12.42 22.99
C ARG A 41 7.16 11.15 22.64
N THR A 42 7.37 10.11 23.44
CA THR A 42 6.64 8.85 23.36
C THR A 42 5.92 8.56 24.67
N GLU A 43 4.78 7.87 24.57
CA GLU A 43 4.06 7.31 25.70
C GLU A 43 4.37 5.82 25.83
N ARG A 44 4.67 5.38 27.04
CA ARG A 44 4.82 3.97 27.37
C ARG A 44 3.49 3.25 27.15
N GLN A 45 3.53 2.10 26.50
CA GLN A 45 2.35 1.24 26.29
C GLN A 45 2.47 -0.04 27.12
N GLU A 46 1.35 -0.63 27.46
CA GLU A 46 1.25 -1.99 28.02
C GLU A 46 0.31 -2.85 27.19
N LEU A 47 0.56 -4.16 27.19
CA LEU A 47 -0.28 -5.13 26.47
C LEU A 47 -1.62 -5.29 27.21
N ASP A 48 -2.73 -5.23 26.45
CA ASP A 48 -4.09 -5.40 26.99
C ASP A 48 -4.51 -6.88 27.15
N GLY A 49 -3.64 -7.81 26.76
CA GLY A 49 -3.90 -9.26 26.81
C GLY A 49 -4.71 -9.79 25.63
N THR A 50 -5.23 -8.94 24.76
CA THR A 50 -6.01 -9.32 23.55
C THR A 50 -5.23 -9.16 22.26
N GLY A 51 -3.96 -8.71 22.35
CA GLY A 51 -3.10 -8.38 21.22
C GLY A 51 -3.08 -6.89 20.88
N GLY A 52 -3.82 -6.06 21.60
CA GLY A 52 -3.76 -4.61 21.59
C GLY A 52 -2.84 -4.05 22.66
N VAL A 53 -2.77 -2.72 22.72
CA VAL A 53 -1.98 -1.97 23.72
C VAL A 53 -2.79 -0.81 24.26
N ASN A 54 -2.52 -0.47 25.54
CA ASN A 54 -3.05 0.70 26.22
C ASN A 54 -1.93 1.66 26.62
N GLY A 55 -2.18 2.98 26.54
CA GLY A 55 -1.28 3.99 27.07
C GLY A 55 -1.23 3.92 28.60
N THR A 56 -0.05 4.10 29.17
CA THR A 56 0.15 4.08 30.63
C THR A 56 0.11 5.45 31.28
N GLY A 57 0.14 6.53 30.46
CA GLY A 57 0.33 7.91 30.92
C GLY A 57 1.78 8.26 31.28
N GLU A 58 2.72 7.33 31.11
CA GLU A 58 4.14 7.59 31.30
C GLU A 58 4.76 8.08 30.00
N PHE A 59 5.38 9.26 30.02
CA PHE A 59 6.00 9.88 28.85
C PHE A 59 7.52 9.84 28.95
N HIS A 60 8.16 9.67 27.78
CA HIS A 60 9.60 9.75 27.64
C HIS A 60 9.97 10.67 26.47
N ASP A 61 10.88 11.60 26.71
CA ASP A 61 11.40 12.52 25.70
C ASP A 61 12.78 12.03 25.24
N TRP A 62 12.88 11.79 23.94
CA TRP A 62 14.10 11.37 23.26
C TRP A 62 14.74 12.58 22.61
N ASP A 63 16.01 12.82 22.87
CA ASP A 63 16.81 13.85 22.19
C ASP A 63 17.24 13.31 20.83
N ILE A 64 16.65 13.84 19.75
CA ILE A 64 16.86 13.42 18.37
C ILE A 64 16.76 14.58 17.40
N ASP A 65 17.48 14.52 16.29
CA ASP A 65 17.54 15.57 15.27
C ASP A 65 16.62 15.33 14.08
N ALA A 66 16.10 14.11 13.92
CA ALA A 66 15.24 13.76 12.79
C ALA A 66 14.22 12.67 13.14
N VAL A 67 13.04 12.76 12.56
CA VAL A 67 11.96 11.75 12.66
C VAL A 67 11.56 11.27 11.27
N TYR A 68 11.63 9.96 11.05
CA TYR A 68 11.16 9.32 9.83
C TYR A 68 9.94 8.48 10.14
N ARG A 69 8.81 8.81 9.53
CA ARG A 69 7.55 8.08 9.71
C ARG A 69 7.53 6.82 8.86
N ALA A 70 7.37 5.66 9.52
CA ALA A 70 7.17 4.37 8.90
C ALA A 70 6.03 3.61 9.60
N VAL A 71 4.92 4.29 9.85
CA VAL A 71 3.77 3.82 10.65
C VAL A 71 2.82 2.88 9.89
N GLY A 72 3.20 2.44 8.71
CA GLY A 72 2.39 1.59 7.84
C GLY A 72 1.54 2.39 6.85
N TYR A 73 0.70 1.67 6.13
CA TYR A 73 -0.23 2.20 5.13
C TYR A 73 -1.67 2.12 5.63
N ALA A 74 -2.53 2.93 5.04
CA ALA A 74 -3.96 2.88 5.27
C ALA A 74 -4.67 2.86 3.92
N GLY A 75 -5.77 2.11 3.82
CA GLY A 75 -6.66 2.18 2.68
C GLY A 75 -7.26 3.58 2.52
N THR A 76 -7.58 3.94 1.30
CA THR A 76 -8.31 5.16 0.97
C THR A 76 -9.72 4.78 0.54
N GLN A 77 -10.70 5.49 1.06
CA GLN A 77 -12.10 5.30 0.66
C GLN A 77 -12.26 5.51 -0.85
N LEU A 78 -12.98 4.61 -1.49
CA LEU A 78 -13.44 4.77 -2.85
C LEU A 78 -14.86 5.35 -2.84
N PRO A 79 -15.17 6.34 -3.71
CA PRO A 79 -16.50 6.91 -3.79
C PRO A 79 -17.55 5.81 -4.03
N GLN A 80 -18.71 5.95 -3.38
CA GLN A 80 -19.87 5.05 -3.53
C GLN A 80 -19.67 3.62 -2.98
N LEU A 81 -18.54 3.30 -2.34
CA LEU A 81 -18.35 2.03 -1.65
C LEU A 81 -18.37 2.22 -0.14
N PRO A 82 -18.91 1.25 0.62
CA PRO A 82 -18.79 1.22 2.07
C PRO A 82 -17.33 1.25 2.50
N PHE A 83 -17.03 1.88 3.64
CA PHE A 83 -15.66 1.97 4.12
C PHE A 83 -15.61 2.04 5.65
N ASP A 84 -14.87 1.15 6.27
CA ASP A 84 -14.59 1.19 7.71
C ASP A 84 -13.44 2.19 7.97
N GLU A 85 -13.80 3.38 8.46
CA GLU A 85 -12.85 4.47 8.76
C GLU A 85 -11.83 4.09 9.84
N ARG A 86 -12.21 3.22 10.77
CA ARG A 86 -11.33 2.80 11.86
C ARG A 86 -10.29 1.79 11.39
N LYS A 87 -10.72 0.76 10.66
CA LYS A 87 -9.83 -0.28 10.12
C LYS A 87 -9.19 0.11 8.79
N ARG A 88 -9.71 1.14 8.12
CA ARG A 88 -9.26 1.61 6.82
C ARG A 88 -9.37 0.52 5.73
N VAL A 89 -10.49 -0.18 5.73
CA VAL A 89 -10.79 -1.26 4.78
C VAL A 89 -12.22 -1.12 4.23
N ILE A 90 -12.48 -1.79 3.11
CA ILE A 90 -13.83 -2.01 2.62
C ILE A 90 -14.44 -3.18 3.39
N PRO A 91 -15.59 -3.00 4.10
CA PRO A 91 -16.26 -4.09 4.78
C PRO A 91 -16.64 -5.21 3.81
N ASN A 92 -16.32 -6.44 4.19
CA ASN A 92 -16.53 -7.58 3.30
C ASN A 92 -16.71 -8.89 4.09
N HIS A 93 -17.41 -9.83 3.48
CA HIS A 93 -17.49 -11.22 3.90
C HIS A 93 -16.70 -12.06 2.90
N GLU A 94 -15.50 -12.50 3.32
CA GLU A 94 -14.58 -13.33 2.51
C GLU A 94 -14.27 -12.75 1.12
N GLY A 95 -14.23 -11.43 1.02
CA GLY A 95 -13.96 -10.70 -0.21
C GLY A 95 -15.18 -10.19 -0.96
N ARG A 96 -16.41 -10.67 -0.68
CA ARG A 96 -17.64 -10.04 -1.13
C ARG A 96 -17.87 -8.76 -0.33
N VAL A 97 -17.99 -7.63 -1.01
CA VAL A 97 -18.26 -6.35 -0.34
C VAL A 97 -19.65 -6.40 0.30
N VAL A 98 -19.76 -5.89 1.52
CA VAL A 98 -21.03 -5.79 2.24
C VAL A 98 -21.38 -4.34 2.52
N ASP A 99 -22.67 -4.02 2.50
CA ASP A 99 -23.19 -2.69 2.81
C ASP A 99 -23.27 -2.53 4.35
N SER A 100 -22.12 -2.24 4.93
CA SER A 100 -21.95 -2.03 6.37
C SER A 100 -21.01 -0.87 6.63
N ALA A 101 -21.20 -0.16 7.74
CA ALA A 101 -20.33 0.92 8.17
C ALA A 101 -18.98 0.40 8.72
N THR A 102 -18.94 -0.83 9.22
CA THR A 102 -17.76 -1.41 9.85
C THR A 102 -17.55 -2.86 9.43
N GLN A 103 -16.28 -3.29 9.39
CA GLN A 103 -15.93 -4.69 9.16
C GLN A 103 -16.47 -5.64 10.26
N ALA A 104 -16.66 -5.14 11.48
CA ALA A 104 -17.16 -5.94 12.58
C ALA A 104 -18.64 -6.30 12.44
N GLU A 105 -19.40 -5.48 11.71
CA GLU A 105 -20.83 -5.66 11.46
C GLU A 105 -21.10 -6.32 10.09
N ALA A 106 -20.06 -6.60 9.32
CA ALA A 106 -20.17 -7.20 7.99
C ALA A 106 -20.75 -8.61 8.09
N ALA A 107 -21.93 -8.81 7.49
CA ALA A 107 -22.63 -10.08 7.45
C ALA A 107 -22.83 -10.56 6.00
N GLU A 108 -22.95 -11.86 5.81
CA GLU A 108 -23.19 -12.45 4.48
C GLU A 108 -24.51 -11.98 3.86
N ALA A 109 -25.52 -11.66 4.70
CA ALA A 109 -26.81 -11.18 4.24
C ALA A 109 -26.78 -9.78 3.60
N ASP A 110 -25.74 -8.99 3.86
CA ASP A 110 -25.61 -7.61 3.40
C ASP A 110 -24.68 -7.47 2.19
N VAL A 111 -24.39 -8.57 1.47
CA VAL A 111 -23.50 -8.58 0.31
C VAL A 111 -24.00 -7.67 -0.79
N VAL A 112 -23.14 -6.75 -1.23
CA VAL A 112 -23.34 -5.94 -2.43
C VAL A 112 -22.98 -6.77 -3.65
N GLN A 113 -24.00 -7.15 -4.41
CA GLN A 113 -23.88 -8.08 -5.53
C GLN A 113 -22.87 -7.58 -6.60
N GLY A 114 -21.96 -8.45 -7.02
CA GLY A 114 -21.02 -8.17 -8.08
C GLY A 114 -19.82 -7.29 -7.68
N ILE A 115 -19.70 -6.90 -6.41
CA ILE A 115 -18.56 -6.10 -5.93
C ILE A 115 -17.71 -6.93 -4.97
N TYR A 116 -16.40 -6.97 -5.27
CA TYR A 116 -15.44 -7.76 -4.52
C TYR A 116 -14.22 -6.92 -4.14
N ALA A 117 -13.61 -7.24 -3.00
CA ALA A 117 -12.38 -6.64 -2.52
C ALA A 117 -11.30 -7.71 -2.32
N THR A 118 -10.05 -7.38 -2.62
CA THR A 118 -8.88 -8.23 -2.37
C THR A 118 -7.68 -7.39 -1.95
N GLY A 119 -6.70 -8.03 -1.32
CA GLY A 119 -5.49 -7.37 -0.86
C GLY A 119 -5.69 -6.48 0.36
N TRP A 120 -4.91 -5.43 0.48
CA TRP A 120 -4.89 -4.59 1.68
C TRP A 120 -6.19 -3.83 1.94
N ILE A 121 -6.93 -3.49 0.91
CA ILE A 121 -8.24 -2.83 1.08
C ILE A 121 -9.29 -3.79 1.68
N LYS A 122 -9.08 -5.11 1.54
CA LYS A 122 -9.92 -6.17 2.12
C LYS A 122 -9.61 -6.41 3.60
N ARG A 123 -8.32 -6.53 3.97
CA ARG A 123 -7.90 -6.99 5.31
C ARG A 123 -7.08 -5.97 6.10
N GLY A 124 -6.74 -4.84 5.52
CA GLY A 124 -5.74 -3.92 6.04
C GLY A 124 -4.31 -4.29 5.57
N PRO A 125 -3.31 -3.44 5.85
CA PRO A 125 -1.93 -3.64 5.45
C PRO A 125 -1.22 -4.70 6.32
N VAL A 126 -1.76 -5.92 6.32
CA VAL A 126 -1.27 -7.04 7.13
C VAL A 126 -0.65 -8.10 6.24
N GLY A 127 0.49 -8.64 6.68
CA GLY A 127 1.20 -9.72 5.99
C GLY A 127 2.20 -9.24 4.92
N LEU A 128 2.97 -10.20 4.43
CA LEU A 128 3.95 -10.01 3.36
C LEU A 128 3.32 -10.32 1.99
N ILE A 129 4.01 -9.97 0.91
CA ILE A 129 3.57 -10.21 -0.48
C ILE A 129 3.07 -11.65 -0.69
N GLY A 130 3.72 -12.65 -0.07
CA GLY A 130 3.31 -14.05 -0.19
C GLY A 130 1.93 -14.38 0.39
N HIS A 131 1.43 -13.60 1.36
CA HIS A 131 0.12 -13.82 1.96
C HIS A 131 -1.03 -13.31 1.08
N THR A 132 -0.76 -12.34 0.21
CA THR A 132 -1.78 -11.77 -0.69
C THR A 132 -2.27 -12.76 -1.75
N LYS A 133 -1.46 -13.78 -2.08
CA LYS A 133 -1.86 -14.85 -3.01
C LYS A 133 -3.04 -15.66 -2.47
N GLY A 134 -2.98 -16.08 -1.20
CA GLY A 134 -4.07 -16.84 -0.57
C GLY A 134 -5.34 -16.00 -0.44
N ASP A 135 -5.18 -14.71 -0.09
CA ASP A 135 -6.29 -13.77 0.01
C ASP A 135 -6.98 -13.53 -1.35
N ALA A 136 -6.19 -13.36 -2.40
CA ALA A 136 -6.73 -13.24 -3.76
C ALA A 136 -7.44 -14.53 -4.20
N LEU A 137 -6.88 -15.70 -3.89
CA LEU A 137 -7.47 -16.99 -4.24
C LEU A 137 -8.85 -17.19 -3.59
N GLU A 138 -9.02 -16.80 -2.33
CA GLU A 138 -10.30 -16.81 -1.62
C GLU A 138 -11.34 -15.95 -2.36
N THR A 139 -11.00 -14.69 -2.66
CA THR A 139 -11.90 -13.77 -3.37
C THR A 139 -12.27 -14.27 -4.77
N ILE A 140 -11.29 -14.78 -5.53
CA ILE A 140 -11.54 -15.36 -6.87
C ILE A 140 -12.41 -16.61 -6.79
N GLY A 141 -12.21 -17.46 -5.76
CA GLY A 141 -13.08 -18.62 -5.52
C GLY A 141 -14.54 -18.19 -5.40
N HIS A 142 -14.81 -17.19 -4.58
CA HIS A 142 -16.17 -16.66 -4.41
C HIS A 142 -16.77 -16.02 -5.67
N ILE A 143 -15.95 -15.36 -6.50
CA ILE A 143 -16.40 -14.84 -7.79
C ILE A 143 -16.85 -15.99 -8.71
N LEU A 144 -16.09 -17.09 -8.73
CA LEU A 144 -16.43 -18.26 -9.55
C LEU A 144 -17.68 -18.97 -9.04
N ASP A 145 -17.82 -19.09 -7.72
CA ASP A 145 -19.02 -19.67 -7.10
C ASP A 145 -20.27 -18.84 -7.40
N ASP A 146 -20.19 -17.52 -7.25
CA ASP A 146 -21.28 -16.59 -7.53
C ASP A 146 -21.66 -16.60 -9.01
N ARG A 147 -20.67 -16.71 -9.91
CA ARG A 147 -20.92 -16.89 -11.34
C ARG A 147 -21.65 -18.20 -11.62
N ALA A 148 -21.18 -19.32 -11.03
CA ALA A 148 -21.80 -20.63 -11.19
C ALA A 148 -23.24 -20.68 -10.65
N ALA A 149 -23.51 -19.94 -9.56
CA ALA A 149 -24.82 -19.81 -8.97
C ALA A 149 -25.76 -18.83 -9.73
N GLY A 150 -25.25 -18.16 -10.78
CA GLY A 150 -26.03 -17.17 -11.52
C GLY A 150 -26.36 -15.88 -10.74
N VAL A 151 -25.58 -15.60 -9.71
CA VAL A 151 -25.74 -14.41 -8.86
C VAL A 151 -25.24 -13.16 -9.57
N LEU A 152 -24.23 -13.30 -10.44
CA LEU A 152 -23.65 -12.17 -11.17
C LEU A 152 -24.57 -11.74 -12.30
N THR A 153 -24.81 -10.44 -12.41
CA THR A 153 -25.54 -9.85 -13.52
C THR A 153 -24.69 -9.87 -14.80
N GLU A 154 -25.35 -10.11 -15.93
CA GLU A 154 -24.70 -9.97 -17.23
C GLU A 154 -24.27 -8.52 -17.46
N PRO A 155 -23.08 -8.28 -18.04
CA PRO A 155 -22.61 -6.92 -18.30
C PRO A 155 -23.51 -6.22 -19.35
N VAL A 156 -23.82 -4.96 -19.11
CA VAL A 156 -24.60 -4.13 -20.05
C VAL A 156 -23.82 -3.89 -21.35
N TYR A 157 -22.49 -3.85 -21.25
CA TYR A 157 -21.55 -3.67 -22.36
C TYR A 157 -20.56 -4.84 -22.34
N PRO A 158 -20.87 -5.97 -23.03
CA PRO A 158 -20.06 -7.18 -22.96
C PRO A 158 -18.78 -7.14 -23.79
N ASP A 159 -18.65 -6.19 -24.73
CA ASP A 159 -17.48 -6.06 -25.58
C ASP A 159 -16.27 -5.54 -24.81
N GLU A 160 -15.12 -6.15 -25.00
CA GLU A 160 -13.86 -5.76 -24.35
C GLU A 160 -13.45 -4.32 -24.70
N SER A 161 -13.80 -3.82 -25.90
CA SER A 161 -13.53 -2.45 -26.31
C SER A 161 -14.32 -1.41 -25.52
N ALA A 162 -15.46 -1.75 -24.94
CA ALA A 162 -16.36 -0.80 -24.31
C ALA A 162 -15.70 0.03 -23.20
N ILE A 163 -14.78 -0.57 -22.42
CA ILE A 163 -14.03 0.17 -21.39
C ILE A 163 -13.02 1.14 -21.99
N VAL A 164 -12.36 0.75 -23.07
CA VAL A 164 -11.39 1.58 -23.78
C VAL A 164 -12.11 2.77 -24.41
N ASP A 165 -13.22 2.52 -25.10
CA ASP A 165 -14.06 3.56 -25.71
C ASP A 165 -14.56 4.57 -24.64
N LEU A 166 -14.92 4.09 -23.46
CA LEU A 166 -15.32 4.94 -22.33
C LEU A 166 -14.16 5.82 -21.83
N LEU A 167 -12.95 5.25 -21.70
CA LEU A 167 -11.78 6.00 -21.27
C LEU A 167 -11.41 7.07 -22.28
N GLU A 168 -11.46 6.75 -23.57
CA GLU A 168 -11.21 7.69 -24.67
C GLU A 168 -12.25 8.80 -24.71
N ALA A 169 -13.52 8.45 -24.60
CA ALA A 169 -14.62 9.43 -24.57
C ALA A 169 -14.53 10.40 -23.38
N LYS A 170 -13.95 9.95 -22.27
CA LYS A 170 -13.69 10.79 -21.09
C LYS A 170 -12.36 11.52 -21.13
N GLY A 171 -11.55 11.35 -22.16
CA GLY A 171 -10.22 11.95 -22.27
C GLY A 171 -9.25 11.47 -21.19
N VAL A 172 -9.43 10.25 -20.68
CA VAL A 172 -8.56 9.68 -19.66
C VAL A 172 -7.26 9.21 -20.30
N ASP A 173 -6.14 9.67 -19.75
CA ASP A 173 -4.82 9.17 -20.14
C ASP A 173 -4.57 7.80 -19.51
N TYR A 174 -4.53 6.78 -20.33
CA TYR A 174 -4.21 5.41 -19.93
C TYR A 174 -3.04 4.85 -20.72
N VAL A 175 -2.46 3.77 -20.23
CA VAL A 175 -1.40 2.98 -20.88
C VAL A 175 -1.91 1.58 -21.06
N ASP A 176 -1.94 1.11 -22.29
CA ASP A 176 -2.22 -0.28 -22.64
C ASP A 176 -1.00 -1.19 -22.40
N TRP A 177 -1.16 -2.48 -22.66
CA TRP A 177 -0.10 -3.45 -22.46
C TRP A 177 1.09 -3.25 -23.43
N GLU A 178 0.84 -2.81 -24.65
CA GLU A 178 1.90 -2.47 -25.60
C GLU A 178 2.67 -1.25 -25.17
N GLY A 179 1.96 -0.21 -24.69
CA GLY A 179 2.57 0.98 -24.10
C GLY A 179 3.44 0.64 -22.89
N TYR A 180 2.99 -0.26 -22.01
CA TYR A 180 3.81 -0.76 -20.91
C TYR A 180 5.10 -1.41 -21.38
N HIS A 181 5.04 -2.26 -22.42
CA HIS A 181 6.24 -2.89 -22.97
C HIS A 181 7.22 -1.87 -23.57
N ARG A 182 6.75 -0.79 -24.18
CA ARG A 182 7.62 0.31 -24.66
C ARG A 182 8.35 0.96 -23.49
N VAL A 183 7.63 1.31 -22.43
CA VAL A 183 8.22 1.86 -21.18
C VAL A 183 9.26 0.90 -20.60
N GLU A 184 8.94 -0.38 -20.48
CA GLU A 184 9.85 -1.38 -19.95
C GLU A 184 11.13 -1.51 -20.79
N ALA A 185 10.99 -1.53 -22.11
CA ALA A 185 12.12 -1.60 -23.03
C ALA A 185 13.03 -0.39 -22.92
N ALA A 186 12.46 0.82 -22.85
CA ALA A 186 13.22 2.05 -22.69
C ALA A 186 13.98 2.08 -21.34
N GLU A 187 13.33 1.69 -20.24
CA GLU A 187 13.97 1.60 -18.92
C GLU A 187 15.13 0.60 -18.87
N LYS A 188 14.96 -0.56 -19.53
CA LYS A 188 16.02 -1.58 -19.65
C LYS A 188 17.17 -1.08 -20.49
N ALA A 189 16.91 -0.48 -21.65
CA ALA A 189 17.94 0.07 -22.53
C ALA A 189 18.76 1.18 -21.84
N ALA A 190 18.09 2.06 -21.10
CA ALA A 190 18.76 3.09 -20.31
C ALA A 190 19.64 2.48 -19.19
N GLY A 191 19.17 1.42 -18.56
CA GLY A 191 19.95 0.68 -17.56
C GLY A 191 21.17 0.02 -18.16
N GLU A 192 21.02 -0.69 -19.27
CA GLU A 192 22.11 -1.37 -19.97
C GLU A 192 23.22 -0.43 -20.37
N ALA A 193 22.89 0.78 -20.85
CA ALA A 193 23.87 1.81 -21.20
C ALA A 193 24.73 2.25 -20.02
N GLU A 194 24.24 2.11 -18.77
CA GLU A 194 24.95 2.45 -17.53
C GLU A 194 25.43 1.21 -16.74
N GLY A 195 25.33 0.00 -17.32
CA GLY A 195 25.71 -1.24 -16.63
C GLY A 195 24.77 -1.62 -15.47
N ARG A 196 23.50 -1.16 -15.49
CA ARG A 196 22.45 -1.45 -14.51
C ARG A 196 21.36 -2.32 -15.15
N GLU A 197 20.58 -3.02 -14.33
CA GLU A 197 19.46 -3.83 -14.81
C GLU A 197 18.41 -2.96 -15.51
N ARG A 198 18.07 -1.81 -14.93
CA ARG A 198 17.18 -0.80 -15.51
C ARG A 198 17.34 0.56 -14.84
N ILE A 199 16.93 1.61 -15.54
CA ILE A 199 16.76 2.96 -14.99
C ILE A 199 15.31 3.35 -15.20
N LYS A 200 14.60 3.62 -14.11
CA LYS A 200 13.18 3.98 -14.14
C LYS A 200 12.96 5.37 -14.74
N LEU A 201 11.94 5.50 -15.60
CA LEU A 201 11.42 6.81 -15.97
C LEU A 201 10.84 7.48 -14.72
N ALA A 202 11.32 8.69 -14.42
CA ALA A 202 11.06 9.34 -13.13
C ALA A 202 9.69 10.02 -13.05
N THR A 203 9.10 10.42 -14.19
CA THR A 203 7.87 11.19 -14.20
C THR A 203 6.76 10.46 -14.95
N ARG A 204 5.51 10.78 -14.61
CA ARG A 204 4.33 10.24 -15.28
C ARG A 204 4.29 10.69 -16.75
N GLU A 205 4.66 11.92 -17.01
CA GLU A 205 4.71 12.52 -18.36
C GLU A 205 5.70 11.76 -19.24
N ALA A 206 6.89 11.45 -18.73
CA ALA A 206 7.89 10.65 -19.46
C ALA A 206 7.38 9.24 -19.74
N MET A 207 6.75 8.59 -18.76
CA MET A 207 6.15 7.26 -18.95
C MET A 207 5.04 7.27 -20.00
N LEU A 208 4.15 8.27 -19.97
CA LEU A 208 3.07 8.41 -20.96
C LEU A 208 3.60 8.73 -22.36
N ALA A 209 4.61 9.58 -22.48
CA ALA A 209 5.26 9.89 -23.75
C ALA A 209 5.89 8.66 -24.38
N GLU A 210 6.64 7.88 -23.60
CA GLU A 210 7.24 6.62 -24.05
C GLU A 210 6.18 5.59 -24.42
N ALA A 211 5.18 5.39 -23.57
CA ALA A 211 4.08 4.47 -23.80
C ALA A 211 3.34 4.75 -25.12
N ARG A 212 3.29 6.00 -25.56
CA ARG A 212 2.64 6.45 -26.78
C ARG A 212 3.57 6.54 -27.99
N GLY A 213 4.84 6.18 -27.83
CA GLY A 213 5.85 6.31 -28.89
C GLY A 213 6.13 7.77 -29.30
N ARG A 214 5.92 8.73 -28.39
CA ARG A 214 6.09 10.17 -28.62
C ARG A 214 7.40 10.72 -28.03
N VAL A 215 8.41 9.89 -27.82
CA VAL A 215 9.66 10.33 -27.18
C VAL A 215 10.43 11.25 -28.11
N THR A 216 10.62 12.50 -27.69
CA THR A 216 11.69 13.37 -28.18
C THR A 216 12.95 13.08 -27.37
N ALA A 217 14.11 13.04 -28.00
CA ALA A 217 15.41 12.68 -27.43
C ALA A 217 15.87 13.50 -26.19
N GLU A 218 15.09 14.49 -25.76
CA GLU A 218 15.39 15.38 -24.63
C GLU A 218 14.94 14.85 -23.26
N THR A 219 14.16 13.76 -23.21
CA THR A 219 13.54 13.31 -21.94
C THR A 219 14.39 12.28 -21.19
N VAL A 220 15.46 11.78 -21.78
CA VAL A 220 16.38 10.82 -21.17
C VAL A 220 17.61 11.57 -20.67
N GLY A 221 17.55 12.14 -19.48
CA GLY A 221 18.79 12.66 -18.89
C GLY A 221 18.74 13.86 -17.95
N GLN A 222 17.64 14.18 -17.31
CA GLN A 222 17.70 15.11 -16.18
C GLN A 222 17.63 14.35 -14.85
N PRO A 223 18.73 14.32 -14.05
CA PRO A 223 18.65 13.89 -12.68
C PRO A 223 17.73 14.86 -11.91
N ALA A 224 16.80 14.33 -11.13
CA ALA A 224 15.98 15.11 -10.24
C ALA A 224 16.89 15.99 -9.37
N SER A 225 16.85 17.32 -9.59
CA SER A 225 17.47 18.30 -8.72
C SER A 225 16.73 18.24 -7.39
N GLY A 226 17.39 17.73 -6.36
CA GLY A 226 16.87 17.66 -5.00
C GLY A 226 16.60 19.06 -4.45
N HIS A 227 15.47 19.16 -3.78
CA HIS A 227 15.20 20.13 -2.73
C HIS A 227 14.78 19.37 -1.47
#